data_3bb016cf446064a6455dc8f58ea7ee2c
#
_entry.id   3bb016cf446064a6455dc8f58ea7ee2c
#
_cell.length_a   1.000
_cell.length_b   1.000
_cell.length_c   1.000
_cell.angle_alpha   90.00
_cell.angle_beta   90.00
_cell.angle_gamma   90.00
#
_symmetry.space_group_name_H-M   'P 1'
#
loop_
_entity.id
_entity.type
_entity.pdbx_description
1 polymer ?
#
loop_
_entity_poly.entity_id
_entity_poly.type
_entity_poly.pdbx_seq_one_letter_code
_entity_poly.pdbx_strand_id
1 'polypeptide(L)'
;MIDTDMCHREPVSVRVEELIRAFEDLVAVDHLNFDIPAGRMTGFAGANGAGKTTTMRMIVGVLKPTSGQVLWSGRPITAEDRRTIGYMPEERGLYPKQPVIDQLVYLARIKGASTQTARTEAMEYLDRFGLADHAREQVQKLSLGNQQRIQVTASLLADPAVLILDEPFSGLDPVAVDAMADVLREKTAQGVPVLFSSHQLDLID
;
A
#
# COMPACT_ATOMS: atom_id res chain seq x y z
N MET A 1 -12.19 -19.85 27.34
CA MET A 1 -10.93 -19.13 27.57
C MET A 1 -10.34 -18.97 26.19
N ILE A 2 -10.65 -17.84 25.55
CA ILE A 2 -10.20 -17.52 24.17
C ILE A 2 -8.83 -16.89 24.35
N ASP A 3 -7.82 -17.62 23.92
CA ASP A 3 -6.44 -17.19 23.93
C ASP A 3 -6.28 -16.07 22.89
N THR A 4 -6.35 -14.83 23.35
CA THR A 4 -6.17 -13.64 22.53
C THR A 4 -4.68 -13.33 22.51
N ASP A 5 -3.91 -14.22 21.91
CA ASP A 5 -2.52 -13.93 21.56
C ASP A 5 -2.50 -13.02 20.31
N MET A 6 -2.90 -11.76 20.52
CA MET A 6 -2.58 -10.70 19.57
C MET A 6 -1.08 -10.52 19.64
N CYS A 7 -0.38 -11.18 18.73
CA CYS A 7 1.03 -10.96 18.48
C CYS A 7 1.24 -9.45 18.23
N HIS A 8 1.57 -8.71 19.28
CA HIS A 8 1.93 -7.30 19.17
C HIS A 8 3.23 -7.23 18.40
N ARG A 9 3.12 -7.07 17.08
CA ARG A 9 4.28 -6.74 16.26
C ARG A 9 4.86 -5.43 16.78
N GLU A 10 6.18 -5.37 17.01
CA GLU A 10 6.83 -4.12 17.39
C GLU A 10 6.52 -3.03 16.36
N PRO A 11 6.23 -1.79 16.83
CA PRO A 11 5.91 -0.70 15.92
C PRO A 11 7.06 -0.46 14.94
N VAL A 12 6.76 -0.52 13.65
CA VAL A 12 7.73 -0.29 12.59
C VAL A 12 7.73 1.19 12.22
N SER A 13 8.90 1.75 11.94
CA SER A 13 9.05 3.04 11.25
C SER A 13 9.95 2.89 10.04
N VAL A 14 9.70 3.69 9.01
CA VAL A 14 10.56 3.74 7.83
C VAL A 14 11.14 5.15 7.72
N ARG A 15 12.45 5.24 7.46
CA ARG A 15 13.15 6.51 7.19
C ARG A 15 13.85 6.45 5.86
N VAL A 16 13.75 7.51 5.11
CA VAL A 16 14.46 7.73 3.86
C VAL A 16 15.57 8.74 4.13
N GLU A 17 16.82 8.39 3.77
CA GLU A 17 18.00 9.22 4.01
C GLU A 17 18.81 9.43 2.73
N GLU A 18 19.01 10.71 2.37
CA GLU A 18 19.83 11.16 1.24
C GLU A 18 19.53 10.39 -0.06
N LEU A 19 18.24 10.06 -0.28
CA LEU A 19 17.83 9.20 -1.39
C LEU A 19 17.93 9.94 -2.71
N ILE A 20 18.69 9.37 -3.64
CA ILE A 20 18.90 9.91 -4.99
C ILE A 20 18.54 8.85 -6.03
N ARG A 21 17.83 9.28 -7.08
CA ARG A 21 17.67 8.51 -8.30
C ARG A 21 17.92 9.35 -9.53
N ALA A 22 18.98 9.03 -10.24
CA ALA A 22 19.28 9.57 -11.55
C ALA A 22 19.02 8.53 -12.65
N PHE A 23 18.51 8.98 -13.79
CA PHE A 23 18.35 8.24 -15.03
C PHE A 23 19.08 9.04 -16.11
N GLU A 24 20.22 8.55 -16.55
CA GLU A 24 21.08 9.25 -17.51
C GLU A 24 21.27 10.73 -17.12
N ASP A 25 20.68 11.67 -17.87
CA ASP A 25 20.77 13.12 -17.62
C ASP A 25 19.68 13.68 -16.71
N LEU A 26 18.71 12.84 -16.25
CA LEU A 26 17.59 13.27 -15.42
C LEU A 26 17.76 12.82 -13.96
N VAL A 27 17.81 13.75 -13.03
CA VAL A 27 17.69 13.47 -11.61
C VAL A 27 16.20 13.47 -11.23
N ALA A 28 15.62 12.30 -11.05
CA ALA A 28 14.19 12.14 -10.72
C ALA A 28 13.90 12.28 -9.22
N VAL A 29 14.89 11.98 -8.37
CA VAL A 29 14.83 12.18 -6.91
C VAL A 29 16.20 12.69 -6.49
N ASP A 30 16.24 13.78 -5.72
CA ASP A 30 17.46 14.47 -5.34
C ASP A 30 17.52 14.68 -3.82
N HIS A 31 18.49 14.03 -3.14
CA HIS A 31 18.79 14.11 -1.70
C HIS A 31 17.53 14.10 -0.79
N LEU A 32 16.57 13.22 -1.11
CA LEU A 32 15.30 13.18 -0.39
C LEU A 32 15.46 12.57 1.00
N ASN A 33 14.92 13.28 2.00
CA ASN A 33 14.93 12.88 3.41
C ASN A 33 13.52 13.02 3.99
N PHE A 34 12.95 11.96 4.58
CA PHE A 34 11.72 12.02 5.35
C PHE A 34 11.49 10.75 6.18
N ASP A 35 10.57 10.85 7.14
CA ASP A 35 10.15 9.75 8.01
C ASP A 35 8.72 9.31 7.70
N ILE A 36 8.47 8.00 7.85
CA ILE A 36 7.15 7.39 7.90
C ILE A 36 6.99 6.77 9.29
N PRO A 37 6.47 7.54 10.27
CA PRO A 37 6.41 7.10 11.66
C PRO A 37 5.40 5.97 11.85
N ALA A 38 5.66 5.09 12.83
CA ALA A 38 4.73 4.06 13.24
C ALA A 38 3.36 4.65 13.60
N GLY A 39 2.30 3.99 13.15
CA GLY A 39 0.93 4.37 13.49
C GLY A 39 0.47 5.72 12.94
N ARG A 40 1.12 6.23 11.91
CA ARG A 40 0.75 7.49 11.26
C ARG A 40 0.52 7.35 9.76
N MET A 41 -0.39 8.17 9.26
CA MET A 41 -0.54 8.42 7.83
C MET A 41 0.39 9.57 7.44
N THR A 42 1.21 9.36 6.42
CA THR A 42 2.13 10.34 5.85
C THR A 42 1.72 10.60 4.40
N GLY A 43 1.26 11.81 4.11
CA GLY A 43 0.92 12.24 2.76
C GLY A 43 2.17 12.69 2.00
N PHE A 44 2.38 12.16 0.81
CA PHE A 44 3.46 12.54 -0.09
C PHE A 44 2.89 13.37 -1.24
N ALA A 45 2.74 14.68 -1.01
CA ALA A 45 2.18 15.61 -1.97
C ALA A 45 3.22 16.08 -2.99
N GLY A 46 2.76 16.34 -4.21
CA GLY A 46 3.60 16.91 -5.26
C GLY A 46 2.97 16.79 -6.64
N ALA A 47 3.41 17.65 -7.56
CA ALA A 47 3.00 17.61 -8.96
C ALA A 47 3.35 16.27 -9.63
N ASN A 48 2.73 16.01 -10.77
CA ASN A 48 3.13 14.88 -11.61
C ASN A 48 4.59 15.06 -12.06
N GLY A 49 5.36 13.97 -12.00
CA GLY A 49 6.79 14.01 -12.27
C GLY A 49 7.69 14.44 -11.11
N ALA A 50 7.14 14.77 -9.92
CA ALA A 50 7.92 15.15 -8.74
C ALA A 50 8.68 13.98 -8.06
N GLY A 51 8.76 12.82 -8.68
CA GLY A 51 9.50 11.67 -8.14
C GLY A 51 8.75 10.83 -7.11
N LYS A 52 7.46 11.06 -6.84
CA LYS A 52 6.67 10.32 -5.85
C LYS A 52 6.69 8.81 -6.08
N THR A 53 6.21 8.37 -7.24
CA THR A 53 6.22 6.95 -7.66
C THR A 53 7.63 6.36 -7.67
N THR A 54 8.61 7.12 -8.14
CA THR A 54 10.03 6.71 -8.15
C THR A 54 10.53 6.44 -6.74
N THR A 55 10.21 7.32 -5.79
CA THR A 55 10.57 7.17 -4.37
C THR A 55 9.90 5.94 -3.75
N MET A 56 8.60 5.76 -3.96
CA MET A 56 7.87 4.59 -3.46
C MET A 56 8.44 3.28 -4.03
N ARG A 57 8.76 3.23 -5.33
CA ARG A 57 9.42 2.08 -5.98
C ARG A 57 10.80 1.78 -5.38
N MET A 58 11.55 2.79 -4.92
CA MET A 58 12.82 2.59 -4.22
C MET A 58 12.62 2.04 -2.81
N ILE A 59 11.63 2.52 -2.07
CA ILE A 59 11.31 2.00 -0.72
C ILE A 59 10.94 0.52 -0.80
N VAL A 60 10.03 0.15 -1.70
CA VAL A 60 9.58 -1.25 -1.85
C VAL A 60 10.61 -2.15 -2.56
N GLY A 61 11.69 -1.57 -3.10
CA GLY A 61 12.80 -2.31 -3.71
C GLY A 61 12.59 -2.76 -5.15
N VAL A 62 11.55 -2.26 -5.83
CA VAL A 62 11.34 -2.46 -7.28
C VAL A 62 12.37 -1.67 -8.09
N LEU A 63 12.83 -0.55 -7.55
CA LEU A 63 13.85 0.28 -8.14
C LEU A 63 15.03 0.44 -7.16
N LYS A 64 16.26 0.27 -7.65
CA LYS A 64 17.45 0.51 -6.83
C LYS A 64 17.78 2.01 -6.82
N PRO A 65 18.04 2.65 -5.67
CA PRO A 65 18.54 4.03 -5.62
C PRO A 65 19.93 4.15 -6.25
N THR A 66 20.25 5.34 -6.77
CA THR A 66 21.61 5.69 -7.21
C THR A 66 22.51 5.86 -5.99
N SER A 67 22.03 6.53 -4.95
CA SER A 67 22.67 6.67 -3.64
C SER A 67 21.63 6.90 -2.56
N GLY A 68 22.08 6.99 -1.29
CA GLY A 68 21.20 7.07 -0.13
C GLY A 68 20.68 5.69 0.29
N GLN A 69 19.82 5.68 1.29
CA GLN A 69 19.32 4.45 1.87
C GLN A 69 17.89 4.59 2.42
N VAL A 70 17.27 3.42 2.61
CA VAL A 70 16.00 3.28 3.34
C VAL A 70 16.28 2.50 4.61
N LEU A 71 15.85 3.04 5.73
CA LEU A 71 15.98 2.42 7.04
C LEU A 71 14.63 1.87 7.51
N TRP A 72 14.68 0.71 8.14
CA TRP A 72 13.58 0.03 8.79
C TRP A 72 13.85 -0.04 10.29
N SER A 73 13.11 0.74 11.08
CA SER A 73 13.34 0.86 12.55
C SER A 73 14.82 1.10 12.89
N GLY A 74 15.45 2.05 12.15
CA GLY A 74 16.83 2.48 12.41
C GLY A 74 17.93 1.64 11.77
N ARG A 75 17.62 0.52 11.10
CA ARG A 75 18.60 -0.31 10.36
C ARG A 75 18.30 -0.33 8.86
N PRO A 76 19.29 -0.63 7.99
CA PRO A 76 19.02 -0.78 6.57
C PRO A 76 17.92 -1.81 6.29
N ILE A 77 16.99 -1.46 5.40
CA ILE A 77 15.88 -2.33 5.01
C ILE A 77 16.37 -3.58 4.28
N THR A 78 15.84 -4.74 4.65
CA THR A 78 16.18 -6.02 4.04
C THR A 78 15.13 -6.47 3.01
N ALA A 79 15.44 -7.53 2.25
CA ALA A 79 14.46 -8.15 1.35
C ALA A 79 13.28 -8.80 2.11
N GLU A 80 13.51 -9.28 3.34
CA GLU A 80 12.45 -9.83 4.20
C GLU A 80 11.50 -8.74 4.69
N ASP A 81 12.03 -7.61 5.14
CA ASP A 81 11.19 -6.47 5.52
C ASP A 81 10.27 -6.05 4.36
N ARG A 82 10.83 -5.96 3.15
CA ARG A 82 10.08 -5.58 1.96
C ARG A 82 8.93 -6.53 1.61
N ARG A 83 9.04 -7.82 1.94
CA ARG A 83 7.95 -8.79 1.74
C ARG A 83 6.74 -8.50 2.60
N THR A 84 6.93 -7.82 3.73
CA THR A 84 5.84 -7.44 4.64
C THR A 84 5.20 -6.10 4.27
N ILE A 85 5.70 -5.39 3.25
CA ILE A 85 5.11 -4.15 2.77
C ILE A 85 3.85 -4.47 1.94
N GLY A 86 2.75 -3.80 2.28
CA GLY A 86 1.60 -3.69 1.41
C GLY A 86 1.83 -2.57 0.40
N TYR A 87 2.00 -2.92 -0.87
CA TYR A 87 2.27 -1.95 -1.92
C TYR A 87 1.14 -1.89 -2.93
N MET A 88 0.66 -0.68 -3.19
CA MET A 88 -0.25 -0.37 -4.27
C MET A 88 0.46 0.55 -5.27
N PRO A 89 0.76 0.10 -6.49
CA PRO A 89 1.30 0.95 -7.55
C PRO A 89 0.21 1.84 -8.16
N GLU A 90 0.61 2.98 -8.74
CA GLU A 90 -0.27 3.86 -9.51
C GLU A 90 -0.89 3.13 -10.72
N GLU A 91 -0.06 2.35 -11.43
CA GLU A 91 -0.52 1.52 -12.54
C GLU A 91 -1.29 0.30 -12.02
N ARG A 92 -2.42 -0.01 -12.64
CA ARG A 92 -3.24 -1.15 -12.23
C ARG A 92 -2.53 -2.47 -12.49
N GLY A 93 -2.09 -3.13 -11.42
CA GLY A 93 -1.36 -4.39 -11.46
C GLY A 93 -2.23 -5.65 -11.41
N LEU A 94 -3.57 -5.50 -11.49
CA LEU A 94 -4.49 -6.64 -11.42
C LEU A 94 -4.70 -7.28 -12.79
N TYR A 95 -4.85 -8.60 -12.81
CA TYR A 95 -5.11 -9.37 -14.03
C TYR A 95 -6.56 -9.17 -14.50
N PRO A 96 -6.80 -8.53 -15.68
CA PRO A 96 -8.13 -8.07 -16.08
C PRO A 96 -9.16 -9.18 -16.21
N LYS A 97 -8.76 -10.37 -16.67
CA LYS A 97 -9.64 -11.51 -16.97
C LYS A 97 -9.86 -12.46 -15.79
N GLN A 98 -9.20 -12.25 -14.68
CA GLN A 98 -9.37 -13.11 -13.50
C GLN A 98 -10.49 -12.59 -12.59
N PRO A 99 -11.20 -13.48 -11.88
CA PRO A 99 -12.14 -13.10 -10.83
C PRO A 99 -11.42 -12.34 -9.70
N VAL A 100 -12.11 -11.35 -9.14
CA VAL A 100 -11.58 -10.52 -8.04
C VAL A 100 -11.07 -11.36 -6.89
N ILE A 101 -11.92 -12.25 -6.35
CA ILE A 101 -11.58 -13.04 -5.16
C ILE A 101 -10.40 -13.98 -5.40
N ASP A 102 -10.28 -14.56 -6.59
CA ASP A 102 -9.20 -15.50 -6.91
C ASP A 102 -7.84 -14.80 -6.93
N GLN A 103 -7.79 -13.56 -7.45
CA GLN A 103 -6.58 -12.77 -7.42
C GLN A 103 -6.20 -12.33 -6.00
N LEU A 104 -7.16 -11.84 -5.23
CA LEU A 104 -6.92 -11.41 -3.86
C LEU A 104 -6.37 -12.56 -3.01
N VAL A 105 -6.98 -13.74 -3.12
CA VAL A 105 -6.49 -14.97 -2.45
C VAL A 105 -5.09 -15.34 -2.95
N TYR A 106 -4.83 -15.28 -4.25
CA TYR A 106 -3.51 -15.58 -4.81
C TYR A 106 -2.44 -14.64 -4.26
N LEU A 107 -2.69 -13.32 -4.25
CA LEU A 107 -1.75 -12.31 -3.75
C LEU A 107 -1.47 -12.48 -2.25
N ALA A 108 -2.49 -12.74 -1.43
CA ALA A 108 -2.31 -13.00 -0.01
C ALA A 108 -1.50 -14.28 0.25
N ARG A 109 -1.72 -15.32 -0.55
CA ARG A 109 -0.95 -16.57 -0.45
C ARG A 109 0.53 -16.41 -0.81
N ILE A 110 0.87 -15.58 -1.77
CA ILE A 110 2.27 -15.25 -2.08
C ILE A 110 2.96 -14.62 -0.87
N LYS A 111 2.21 -13.86 -0.05
CA LYS A 111 2.70 -13.27 1.20
C LYS A 111 2.68 -14.26 2.39
N GLY A 112 2.28 -15.51 2.18
CA GLY A 112 2.32 -16.57 3.19
C GLY A 112 1.00 -16.89 3.89
N ALA A 113 -0.11 -16.22 3.56
CA ALA A 113 -1.42 -16.54 4.14
C ALA A 113 -1.93 -17.90 3.69
N SER A 114 -2.67 -18.61 4.55
CA SER A 114 -3.42 -19.80 4.14
C SER A 114 -4.54 -19.44 3.18
N THR A 115 -4.99 -20.36 2.34
CA THR A 115 -6.11 -20.11 1.41
C THR A 115 -7.38 -19.70 2.15
N GLN A 116 -7.66 -20.31 3.30
CA GLN A 116 -8.84 -20.00 4.11
C GLN A 116 -8.74 -18.60 4.69
N THR A 117 -7.63 -18.27 5.35
CA THR A 117 -7.40 -16.93 5.92
C THR A 117 -7.47 -15.86 4.84
N ALA A 118 -6.76 -16.07 3.71
CA ALA A 118 -6.74 -15.15 2.58
C ALA A 118 -8.16 -14.88 2.02
N ARG A 119 -8.98 -15.92 1.92
CA ARG A 119 -10.35 -15.80 1.41
C ARG A 119 -11.27 -15.05 2.38
N THR A 120 -11.17 -15.36 3.68
CA THR A 120 -11.95 -14.68 4.71
C THR A 120 -11.60 -13.19 4.75
N GLU A 121 -10.32 -12.87 4.87
CA GLU A 121 -9.82 -11.49 4.91
C GLU A 121 -10.19 -10.70 3.64
N ALA A 122 -10.04 -11.31 2.46
CA ALA A 122 -10.40 -10.67 1.19
C ALA A 122 -11.91 -10.36 1.14
N MET A 123 -12.77 -11.28 1.58
CA MET A 123 -14.22 -11.04 1.60
C MET A 123 -14.61 -9.96 2.60
N GLU A 124 -13.97 -9.88 3.77
CA GLU A 124 -14.20 -8.83 4.77
C GLU A 124 -13.88 -7.44 4.19
N TYR A 125 -12.73 -7.27 3.51
CA TYR A 125 -12.42 -6.00 2.85
C TYR A 125 -13.35 -5.69 1.67
N LEU A 126 -13.72 -6.70 0.87
CA LEU A 126 -14.67 -6.50 -0.22
C LEU A 126 -16.04 -6.04 0.31
N ASP A 127 -16.51 -6.59 1.42
CA ASP A 127 -17.75 -6.18 2.07
C ASP A 127 -17.66 -4.72 2.57
N ARG A 128 -16.59 -4.39 3.27
CA ARG A 128 -16.33 -3.02 3.76
C ARG A 128 -16.28 -1.98 2.64
N PHE A 129 -15.81 -2.36 1.47
CA PHE A 129 -15.77 -1.48 0.29
C PHE A 129 -17.02 -1.60 -0.62
N GLY A 130 -18.06 -2.33 -0.18
CA GLY A 130 -19.29 -2.52 -0.93
C GLY A 130 -19.11 -3.32 -2.24
N LEU A 131 -18.16 -4.24 -2.25
CA LEU A 131 -17.78 -5.04 -3.44
C LEU A 131 -18.00 -6.55 -3.25
N ALA A 132 -18.66 -6.99 -2.17
CA ALA A 132 -18.87 -8.42 -1.89
C ALA A 132 -19.60 -9.14 -3.04
N ASP A 133 -20.61 -8.51 -3.64
CA ASP A 133 -21.37 -9.08 -4.76
C ASP A 133 -20.53 -9.20 -6.03
N HIS A 134 -19.48 -8.41 -6.17
CA HIS A 134 -18.57 -8.40 -7.30
C HIS A 134 -17.39 -9.39 -7.18
N ALA A 135 -17.30 -10.13 -6.07
CA ALA A 135 -16.16 -11.00 -5.75
C ALA A 135 -15.85 -12.04 -6.86
N ARG A 136 -16.86 -12.51 -7.57
CA ARG A 136 -16.72 -13.50 -8.67
C ARG A 136 -16.61 -12.89 -10.05
N GLU A 137 -16.74 -11.58 -10.17
CA GLU A 137 -16.63 -10.91 -11.46
C GLU A 137 -15.18 -10.75 -11.90
N GLN A 138 -14.96 -10.67 -13.20
CA GLN A 138 -13.65 -10.33 -13.76
C GLN A 138 -13.35 -8.85 -13.51
N VAL A 139 -12.10 -8.54 -13.13
CA VAL A 139 -11.68 -7.16 -12.81
C VAL A 139 -12.00 -6.18 -13.94
N GLN A 140 -11.81 -6.56 -15.21
CA GLN A 140 -12.07 -5.69 -16.36
C GLN A 140 -13.56 -5.28 -16.54
N LYS A 141 -14.49 -5.97 -15.89
CA LYS A 141 -15.92 -5.65 -15.95
C LYS A 141 -16.35 -4.57 -14.96
N LEU A 142 -15.47 -4.26 -14.02
CA LEU A 142 -15.74 -3.30 -12.95
C LEU A 142 -15.40 -1.87 -13.38
N SER A 143 -16.08 -0.90 -12.76
CA SER A 143 -15.74 0.52 -12.91
C SER A 143 -14.30 0.79 -12.45
N LEU A 144 -13.72 1.89 -12.92
CA LEU A 144 -12.36 2.29 -12.53
C LEU A 144 -12.21 2.47 -11.01
N GLY A 145 -13.22 3.07 -10.35
CA GLY A 145 -13.24 3.23 -8.90
C GLY A 145 -13.35 1.90 -8.15
N ASN A 146 -14.11 0.92 -8.68
CA ASN A 146 -14.17 -0.42 -8.10
C ASN A 146 -12.83 -1.15 -8.25
N GLN A 147 -12.17 -1.05 -9.41
CA GLN A 147 -10.83 -1.61 -9.62
C GLN A 147 -9.82 -1.00 -8.66
N GLN A 148 -9.92 0.31 -8.39
CA GLN A 148 -9.09 1.02 -7.43
C GLN A 148 -9.25 0.46 -6.01
N ARG A 149 -10.50 0.29 -5.55
CA ARG A 149 -10.80 -0.31 -4.24
C ARG A 149 -10.27 -1.74 -4.10
N ILE A 150 -10.33 -2.55 -5.17
CA ILE A 150 -9.75 -3.90 -5.17
C ILE A 150 -8.22 -3.85 -5.08
N GLN A 151 -7.59 -2.89 -5.75
CA GLN A 151 -6.14 -2.74 -5.70
C GLN A 151 -5.64 -2.34 -4.30
N VAL A 152 -6.36 -1.44 -3.62
CA VAL A 152 -6.09 -1.14 -2.20
C VAL A 152 -6.33 -2.39 -1.34
N THR A 153 -7.43 -3.12 -1.55
CA THR A 153 -7.68 -4.39 -0.84
C THR A 153 -6.48 -5.34 -0.96
N ALA A 154 -5.92 -5.50 -2.14
CA ALA A 154 -4.75 -6.37 -2.37
C ALA A 154 -3.52 -5.93 -1.55
N SER A 155 -3.34 -4.62 -1.31
CA SER A 155 -2.24 -4.11 -0.49
C SER A 155 -2.45 -4.35 1.01
N LEU A 156 -3.71 -4.40 1.46
CA LEU A 156 -4.10 -4.60 2.87
C LEU A 156 -4.00 -6.05 3.34
N LEU A 157 -4.02 -7.02 2.41
CA LEU A 157 -4.03 -8.45 2.73
C LEU A 157 -2.72 -8.96 3.33
N ALA A 158 -2.84 -10.02 4.13
CA ALA A 158 -1.74 -10.73 4.79
C ALA A 158 -0.97 -9.85 5.79
N ASP A 159 -1.69 -9.04 6.55
CA ASP A 159 -1.20 -8.26 7.68
C ASP A 159 0.09 -7.48 7.37
N PRO A 160 0.04 -6.44 6.52
CA PRO A 160 1.22 -5.66 6.16
C PRO A 160 1.79 -4.92 7.36
N ALA A 161 3.13 -4.90 7.49
CA ALA A 161 3.83 -4.13 8.51
C ALA A 161 3.94 -2.64 8.16
N VAL A 162 3.87 -2.30 6.89
CA VAL A 162 3.89 -0.94 6.34
C VAL A 162 3.00 -0.91 5.10
N LEU A 163 2.28 0.18 4.86
CA LEU A 163 1.51 0.42 3.64
C LEU A 163 2.15 1.55 2.83
N ILE A 164 2.39 1.27 1.55
CA ILE A 164 2.88 2.25 0.56
C ILE A 164 1.87 2.29 -0.59
N LEU A 165 1.14 3.39 -0.72
CA LEU A 165 -0.01 3.51 -1.61
C LEU A 165 0.19 4.66 -2.59
N ASP A 166 0.29 4.36 -3.88
CA ASP A 166 0.49 5.37 -4.91
C ASP A 166 -0.86 5.80 -5.51
N GLU A 167 -1.28 7.04 -5.22
CA GLU A 167 -2.57 7.65 -5.62
C GLU A 167 -3.81 6.80 -5.23
N PRO A 168 -3.96 6.34 -3.96
CA PRO A 168 -5.01 5.39 -3.58
C PRO A 168 -6.43 5.95 -3.73
N PHE A 169 -6.62 7.26 -3.66
CA PHE A 169 -7.92 7.92 -3.71
C PHE A 169 -8.33 8.36 -5.13
N SER A 170 -7.45 8.14 -6.11
CA SER A 170 -7.69 8.59 -7.49
C SER A 170 -8.92 7.92 -8.11
N GLY A 171 -9.84 8.74 -8.65
CA GLY A 171 -11.04 8.28 -9.34
C GLY A 171 -12.13 7.69 -8.45
N LEU A 172 -12.04 7.89 -7.14
CA LEU A 172 -13.08 7.50 -6.18
C LEU A 172 -14.11 8.62 -5.99
N ASP A 173 -15.35 8.23 -5.70
CA ASP A 173 -16.37 9.13 -5.19
C ASP A 173 -16.14 9.43 -3.70
N PRO A 174 -16.76 10.50 -3.12
CA PRO A 174 -16.53 10.88 -1.73
C PRO A 174 -16.82 9.76 -0.71
N VAL A 175 -17.86 8.94 -0.95
CA VAL A 175 -18.24 7.86 -0.04
C VAL A 175 -17.15 6.78 -0.04
N ALA A 176 -16.60 6.46 -1.20
CA ALA A 176 -15.51 5.50 -1.31
C ALA A 176 -14.20 6.03 -0.69
N VAL A 177 -13.93 7.34 -0.81
CA VAL A 177 -12.79 8.00 -0.15
C VAL A 177 -12.92 7.84 1.37
N ASP A 178 -14.08 8.15 1.95
CA ASP A 178 -14.31 8.05 3.39
C ASP A 178 -14.13 6.60 3.89
N ALA A 179 -14.76 5.62 3.22
CA ALA A 179 -14.62 4.21 3.57
C ALA A 179 -13.17 3.73 3.54
N MET A 180 -12.40 4.17 2.55
CA MET A 180 -10.98 3.84 2.42
C MET A 180 -10.15 4.52 3.50
N ALA A 181 -10.40 5.81 3.77
CA ALA A 181 -9.71 6.55 4.82
C ALA A 181 -9.94 5.91 6.19
N ASP A 182 -11.15 5.43 6.48
CA ASP A 182 -11.47 4.74 7.72
C ASP A 182 -10.66 3.43 7.88
N VAL A 183 -10.54 2.63 6.83
CA VAL A 183 -9.71 1.42 6.84
C VAL A 183 -8.24 1.76 7.10
N LEU A 184 -7.72 2.82 6.47
CA LEU A 184 -6.33 3.24 6.68
C LEU A 184 -6.11 3.81 8.08
N ARG A 185 -7.08 4.56 8.64
CA ARG A 185 -7.04 5.04 10.04
C ARG A 185 -7.03 3.87 11.03
N GLU A 186 -7.82 2.82 10.79
CA GLU A 186 -7.79 1.62 11.62
C GLU A 186 -6.42 0.93 11.58
N LYS A 187 -5.81 0.82 10.40
CA LYS A 187 -4.46 0.27 10.26
C LYS A 187 -3.42 1.10 11.02
N THR A 188 -3.50 2.44 10.94
CA THR A 188 -2.60 3.29 11.71
C THR A 188 -2.84 3.18 13.22
N ALA A 189 -4.09 3.08 13.67
CA ALA A 189 -4.42 2.82 15.07
C ALA A 189 -3.85 1.48 15.59
N GLN A 190 -3.63 0.50 14.70
CA GLN A 190 -2.93 -0.76 14.99
C GLN A 190 -1.40 -0.62 14.97
N GLY A 191 -0.86 0.58 14.73
CA GLY A 191 0.58 0.83 14.69
C GLY A 191 1.21 0.76 13.30
N VAL A 192 0.45 0.42 12.24
CA VAL A 192 0.97 0.32 10.87
C VAL A 192 1.24 1.72 10.30
N PRO A 193 2.47 2.04 9.88
CA PRO A 193 2.74 3.27 9.15
C PRO A 193 2.20 3.20 7.73
N VAL A 194 1.60 4.31 7.28
CA VAL A 194 1.04 4.44 5.93
C VAL A 194 1.69 5.61 5.22
N LEU A 195 2.30 5.37 4.06
CA LEU A 195 2.70 6.40 3.11
C LEU A 195 1.73 6.36 1.93
N PHE A 196 1.13 7.49 1.59
CA PHE A 196 0.32 7.59 0.37
C PHE A 196 0.71 8.82 -0.44
N SER A 197 0.71 8.70 -1.77
CA SER A 197 0.85 9.86 -2.64
C SER A 197 -0.50 10.46 -2.95
N SER A 198 -0.53 11.78 -3.14
CA SER A 198 -1.66 12.50 -3.68
C SER A 198 -1.19 13.70 -4.48
N HIS A 199 -1.91 14.00 -5.57
CA HIS A 199 -1.83 15.28 -6.27
C HIS A 199 -2.88 16.28 -5.78
N GLN A 200 -3.79 15.87 -4.89
CA GLN A 200 -4.83 16.69 -4.26
C GLN A 200 -4.41 17.00 -2.81
N LEU A 201 -4.15 18.27 -2.52
CA LEU A 201 -3.68 18.70 -1.19
C LEU A 201 -4.77 18.60 -0.12
N ASP A 202 -6.04 18.71 -0.50
CA ASP A 202 -7.20 18.68 0.41
C ASP A 202 -7.43 17.31 1.10
N LEU A 203 -6.71 16.27 0.67
CA LEU A 203 -6.79 14.93 1.27
C LEU A 203 -5.71 14.67 2.35
N ILE A 204 -4.87 15.68 2.65
CA ILE A 204 -3.69 15.52 3.53
C ILE A 204 -3.90 16.17 4.90
N ASP A 205 -5.00 16.91 5.10
CA ASP A 205 -5.38 17.57 6.38
C ASP A 205 -6.11 16.64 7.36
#